data_2138fd1b1c1b1de18a7a6131992c9813
#
_entry.id   2138fd1b1c1b1de18a7a6131992c9813
#
_cell.length_a   1.000
_cell.length_b   1.000
_cell.length_c   1.000
_cell.angle_alpha   90.00
_cell.angle_beta   90.00
_cell.angle_gamma   90.00
#
_symmetry.space_group_name_H-M   'P 1'
#
loop_
_entity.id
_entity.type
_entity.pdbx_description
1 polymer ?
#
loop_
_entity_poly.entity_id
_entity_poly.type
_entity_poly.pdbx_seq_one_letter_code
_entity_poly.pdbx_strand_id
1 'polypeptide(L)'
;PAADDPRTKQLKANLAAVRSRVSDACQRAGRPLDEVLLVGVTKYVSAADTARLLACGVRDLGESRPQLLWDKAAALADCQPSPRWHMIGHLQRNKLRKTLPLVSLVHSLDSLRLAEAVAGEAAKMGQPCEALIEVNLTDDPGRSGVSFAELTPLAETVATNEWIRLVGLMGMAAKPEGSLDSPREQFGRLREARDQLAGLFTDSTLRPPAPPSLPAGRPAHRPGELSLGMSGDFEDAILEGSTIVRIGSVLWEGLREDAPR
;
A
#
# COMPACT_ATOMS: atom_id res chain seq x y z
N PRO A 1 6.46 9.02 -23.04
CA PRO A 1 7.05 7.85 -23.71
C PRO A 1 6.18 7.46 -24.90
N ALA A 2 6.82 7.14 -26.06
CA ALA A 2 6.07 6.74 -27.24
C ALA A 2 5.32 5.43 -26.95
N ALA A 3 4.05 5.34 -27.38
CA ALA A 3 3.20 4.17 -27.13
C ALA A 3 3.75 2.87 -27.75
N ASP A 4 4.69 2.96 -28.69
CA ASP A 4 5.30 1.88 -29.45
C ASP A 4 6.71 1.49 -29.00
N ASP A 5 7.24 2.12 -27.96
CA ASP A 5 8.53 1.75 -27.35
C ASP A 5 8.48 0.27 -26.83
N PRO A 6 9.50 -0.56 -27.17
CA PRO A 6 9.55 -1.98 -26.74
C PRO A 6 9.35 -2.17 -25.23
N ARG A 7 9.91 -1.29 -24.39
CA ARG A 7 9.73 -1.34 -22.93
C ARG A 7 8.28 -1.12 -22.54
N THR A 8 7.60 -0.17 -23.20
CA THR A 8 6.17 0.09 -22.96
C THR A 8 5.31 -1.09 -23.39
N LYS A 9 5.63 -1.76 -24.52
CA LYS A 9 4.92 -2.97 -24.98
C LYS A 9 5.08 -4.11 -23.98
N GLN A 10 6.30 -4.36 -23.49
CA GLN A 10 6.57 -5.39 -22.48
C GLN A 10 5.83 -5.09 -21.18
N LEU A 11 5.86 -3.84 -20.70
CA LEU A 11 5.14 -3.45 -19.47
C LEU A 11 3.63 -3.63 -19.61
N LYS A 12 3.05 -3.31 -20.76
CA LYS A 12 1.61 -3.55 -21.04
C LYS A 12 1.28 -5.05 -21.00
N ALA A 13 2.13 -5.89 -21.57
CA ALA A 13 1.95 -7.34 -21.55
C ALA A 13 2.01 -7.88 -20.11
N ASN A 14 3.03 -7.48 -19.33
CA ASN A 14 3.15 -7.87 -17.94
C ASN A 14 1.94 -7.40 -17.10
N LEU A 15 1.50 -6.16 -17.30
CA LEU A 15 0.33 -5.60 -16.60
C LEU A 15 -0.96 -6.36 -16.97
N ALA A 16 -1.14 -6.71 -18.24
CA ALA A 16 -2.29 -7.50 -18.68
C ALA A 16 -2.31 -8.88 -18.03
N ALA A 17 -1.16 -9.57 -17.96
CA ALA A 17 -1.02 -10.84 -17.28
C ALA A 17 -1.33 -10.74 -15.77
N VAL A 18 -0.84 -9.69 -15.10
CA VAL A 18 -1.16 -9.43 -13.68
C VAL A 18 -2.65 -9.19 -13.49
N ARG A 19 -3.28 -8.35 -14.33
CA ARG A 19 -4.72 -8.06 -14.24
C ARG A 19 -5.58 -9.29 -14.47
N SER A 20 -5.19 -10.18 -15.40
CA SER A 20 -5.86 -11.47 -15.58
C SER A 20 -5.80 -12.33 -14.32
N ARG A 21 -4.61 -12.49 -13.72
CA ARG A 21 -4.43 -13.26 -12.48
C ARG A 21 -5.22 -12.67 -11.30
N VAL A 22 -5.28 -11.33 -11.17
CA VAL A 22 -6.12 -10.66 -10.17
C VAL A 22 -7.59 -10.95 -10.41
N SER A 23 -8.06 -10.85 -11.66
CA SER A 23 -9.44 -11.16 -12.05
C SER A 23 -9.81 -12.61 -11.72
N ASP A 24 -8.95 -13.57 -12.07
CA ASP A 24 -9.14 -15.00 -11.81
C ASP A 24 -9.19 -15.28 -10.29
N ALA A 25 -8.33 -14.63 -9.51
CA ALA A 25 -8.34 -14.77 -8.06
C ALA A 25 -9.63 -14.16 -7.45
N CYS A 26 -10.08 -12.99 -7.92
CA CYS A 26 -11.35 -12.38 -7.49
C CYS A 26 -12.55 -13.30 -7.82
N GLN A 27 -12.58 -13.88 -9.03
CA GLN A 27 -13.62 -14.82 -9.42
C GLN A 27 -13.64 -16.05 -8.50
N ARG A 28 -12.50 -16.64 -8.21
CA ARG A 28 -12.39 -17.79 -7.27
C ARG A 28 -12.81 -17.42 -5.85
N ALA A 29 -12.58 -16.16 -5.43
CA ALA A 29 -12.99 -15.64 -4.14
C ALA A 29 -14.47 -15.20 -4.08
N GLY A 30 -15.19 -15.22 -5.21
CA GLY A 30 -16.58 -14.74 -5.32
C GLY A 30 -16.70 -13.22 -5.06
N ARG A 31 -15.64 -12.43 -5.40
CA ARG A 31 -15.56 -10.99 -5.12
C ARG A 31 -15.51 -10.15 -6.40
N PRO A 32 -16.12 -8.96 -6.40
CA PRO A 32 -15.98 -7.99 -7.49
C PRO A 32 -14.52 -7.57 -7.70
N LEU A 33 -14.11 -7.40 -8.96
CA LEU A 33 -12.75 -6.98 -9.32
C LEU A 33 -12.41 -5.57 -8.79
N ASP A 34 -13.39 -4.67 -8.73
CA ASP A 34 -13.24 -3.29 -8.27
C ASP A 34 -13.04 -3.16 -6.75
N GLU A 35 -13.18 -4.24 -6.00
CA GLU A 35 -12.81 -4.29 -4.59
C GLU A 35 -11.29 -4.39 -4.38
N VAL A 36 -10.52 -4.80 -5.40
CA VAL A 36 -9.08 -4.99 -5.27
C VAL A 36 -8.31 -3.89 -6.00
N LEU A 37 -7.59 -3.08 -5.22
CA LEU A 37 -6.70 -2.06 -5.73
C LEU A 37 -5.34 -2.67 -6.06
N LEU A 38 -4.85 -2.45 -7.28
CA LEU A 38 -3.48 -2.78 -7.66
C LEU A 38 -2.58 -1.57 -7.43
N VAL A 39 -1.65 -1.68 -6.49
CA VAL A 39 -0.57 -0.74 -6.26
C VAL A 39 0.67 -1.22 -7.02
N GLY A 40 1.09 -0.46 -8.03
CA GLY A 40 2.31 -0.73 -8.81
C GLY A 40 3.55 -0.31 -8.03
N VAL A 41 4.37 -1.28 -7.60
CA VAL A 41 5.58 -1.00 -6.79
C VAL A 41 6.73 -0.59 -7.70
N THR A 42 7.28 0.59 -7.44
CA THR A 42 8.27 1.26 -8.31
C THR A 42 9.68 1.37 -7.68
N LYS A 43 9.90 0.79 -6.50
CA LYS A 43 11.13 0.95 -5.69
C LYS A 43 12.47 0.64 -6.38
N TYR A 44 12.44 -0.11 -7.49
CA TYR A 44 13.64 -0.54 -8.22
C TYR A 44 13.67 -0.06 -9.67
N VAL A 45 12.82 0.88 -10.05
CA VAL A 45 12.77 1.38 -11.43
C VAL A 45 12.90 2.90 -11.46
N SER A 46 13.25 3.43 -12.63
CA SER A 46 13.44 4.87 -12.86
C SER A 46 12.13 5.66 -12.82
N ALA A 47 12.22 6.98 -12.70
CA ALA A 47 11.08 7.86 -12.87
C ALA A 47 10.45 7.73 -14.27
N ALA A 48 11.25 7.48 -15.31
CA ALA A 48 10.77 7.26 -16.67
C ALA A 48 9.93 5.98 -16.80
N ASP A 49 10.35 4.87 -16.18
CA ASP A 49 9.57 3.64 -16.16
C ASP A 49 8.30 3.80 -15.28
N THR A 50 8.41 4.55 -14.18
CA THR A 50 7.24 4.91 -13.37
C THR A 50 6.20 5.70 -14.18
N ALA A 51 6.66 6.66 -15.02
CA ALA A 51 5.78 7.40 -15.93
C ALA A 51 5.13 6.48 -16.99
N ARG A 52 5.85 5.45 -17.47
CA ARG A 52 5.29 4.43 -18.38
C ARG A 52 4.16 3.65 -17.72
N LEU A 53 4.36 3.24 -16.47
CA LEU A 53 3.33 2.51 -15.70
C LEU A 53 2.09 3.36 -15.48
N LEU A 54 2.27 4.64 -15.13
CA LEU A 54 1.20 5.63 -15.02
C LEU A 54 0.43 5.77 -16.35
N ALA A 55 1.14 5.90 -17.49
CA ALA A 55 0.55 5.97 -18.81
C ALA A 55 -0.19 4.67 -19.22
N CYS A 56 0.16 3.52 -18.64
CA CYS A 56 -0.59 2.26 -18.78
C CYS A 56 -1.84 2.18 -17.86
N GLY A 57 -2.18 3.26 -17.16
CA GLY A 57 -3.39 3.38 -16.35
C GLY A 57 -3.25 2.86 -14.91
N VAL A 58 -2.05 2.65 -14.40
CA VAL A 58 -1.80 2.35 -12.98
C VAL A 58 -1.45 3.65 -12.27
N ARG A 59 -2.41 4.21 -11.55
CA ARG A 59 -2.26 5.50 -10.83
C ARG A 59 -1.72 5.34 -9.42
N ASP A 60 -1.97 4.20 -8.79
CA ASP A 60 -1.55 3.89 -7.43
C ASP A 60 -0.14 3.31 -7.47
N LEU A 61 0.83 4.10 -6.98
CA LEU A 61 2.25 3.81 -7.10
C LEU A 61 2.87 3.66 -5.70
N GLY A 62 3.55 2.53 -5.46
CA GLY A 62 4.14 2.20 -4.16
C GLY A 62 5.65 2.43 -4.12
N GLU A 63 6.11 3.22 -3.16
CA GLU A 63 7.52 3.41 -2.85
C GLU A 63 7.86 2.98 -1.43
N SER A 64 9.05 2.36 -1.28
CA SER A 64 9.54 1.93 0.03
C SER A 64 10.56 2.86 0.66
N ARG A 65 11.13 3.80 -0.10
CA ARG A 65 12.14 4.76 0.36
C ARG A 65 11.64 6.19 0.15
N PRO A 66 11.51 7.00 1.21
CA PRO A 66 11.01 8.36 1.10
C PRO A 66 11.75 9.22 0.07
N GLN A 67 13.07 9.12 0.00
CA GLN A 67 13.87 9.91 -0.94
C GLN A 67 13.52 9.60 -2.40
N LEU A 68 13.40 8.31 -2.75
CA LEU A 68 13.00 7.91 -4.10
C LEU A 68 11.57 8.35 -4.44
N LEU A 69 10.67 8.35 -3.43
CA LEU A 69 9.32 8.88 -3.58
C LEU A 69 9.37 10.38 -3.92
N TRP A 70 10.16 11.17 -3.17
CA TRP A 70 10.26 12.62 -3.40
C TRP A 70 10.77 12.93 -4.81
N ASP A 71 11.85 12.26 -5.24
CA ASP A 71 12.45 12.47 -6.56
C ASP A 71 11.47 12.11 -7.68
N LYS A 72 10.76 10.99 -7.55
CA LYS A 72 9.75 10.57 -8.53
C LYS A 72 8.52 11.45 -8.51
N ALA A 73 8.05 11.86 -7.33
CA ALA A 73 6.91 12.76 -7.22
C ALA A 73 7.21 14.10 -7.90
N ALA A 74 8.41 14.64 -7.73
CA ALA A 74 8.86 15.83 -8.43
C ALA A 74 8.95 15.63 -9.94
N ALA A 75 9.54 14.50 -10.38
CA ALA A 75 9.68 14.19 -11.81
C ALA A 75 8.34 13.94 -12.53
N LEU A 76 7.30 13.53 -11.80
CA LEU A 76 5.97 13.22 -12.34
C LEU A 76 4.91 14.28 -11.97
N ALA A 77 5.32 15.43 -11.44
CA ALA A 77 4.38 16.47 -10.96
C ALA A 77 3.39 16.92 -12.03
N ASP A 78 3.85 17.05 -13.27
CA ASP A 78 3.05 17.52 -14.42
C ASP A 78 2.33 16.39 -15.18
N CYS A 79 2.48 15.13 -14.72
CA CYS A 79 1.84 14.01 -15.39
C CYS A 79 0.31 14.01 -15.19
N GLN A 80 -0.41 13.70 -16.28
CA GLN A 80 -1.85 13.50 -16.23
C GLN A 80 -2.20 12.09 -16.74
N PRO A 81 -3.01 11.32 -15.98
CA PRO A 81 -3.52 11.61 -14.64
C PRO A 81 -2.41 11.65 -13.59
N SER A 82 -2.60 12.45 -12.55
CA SER A 82 -1.63 12.53 -11.44
C SER A 82 -1.47 11.19 -10.73
N PRO A 83 -0.25 10.79 -10.35
CA PRO A 83 -0.02 9.58 -9.55
C PRO A 83 -0.61 9.73 -8.14
N ARG A 84 -1.04 8.63 -7.55
CA ARG A 84 -1.36 8.51 -6.12
C ARG A 84 -0.25 7.70 -5.47
N TRP A 85 0.48 8.34 -4.56
CA TRP A 85 1.63 7.71 -3.93
C TRP A 85 1.25 6.96 -2.66
N HIS A 86 1.76 5.74 -2.51
CA HIS A 86 1.64 4.90 -1.33
C HIS A 86 3.02 4.72 -0.71
N MET A 87 3.18 5.09 0.56
CA MET A 87 4.39 4.78 1.32
C MET A 87 4.26 3.36 1.87
N ILE A 88 4.98 2.41 1.28
CA ILE A 88 4.84 0.98 1.59
C ILE A 88 6.04 0.39 2.35
N GLY A 89 7.02 1.18 2.70
CA GLY A 89 8.19 0.78 3.48
C GLY A 89 8.35 1.62 4.73
N HIS A 90 9.33 1.23 5.55
CA HIS A 90 9.58 1.88 6.84
C HIS A 90 9.74 3.40 6.71
N LEU A 91 9.00 4.13 7.51
CA LEU A 91 8.95 5.59 7.48
C LEU A 91 9.61 6.19 8.73
N GLN A 92 10.80 6.73 8.55
CA GLN A 92 11.51 7.41 9.63
C GLN A 92 10.85 8.76 9.96
N ARG A 93 10.78 9.10 11.24
CA ARG A 93 10.11 10.33 11.73
C ARG A 93 10.67 11.61 11.12
N ASN A 94 11.99 11.70 10.91
CA ASN A 94 12.63 12.87 10.30
C ASN A 94 12.33 13.05 8.79
N LYS A 95 11.64 12.09 8.17
CA LYS A 95 11.22 12.14 6.76
C LYS A 95 9.75 12.52 6.58
N LEU A 96 8.96 12.52 7.66
CA LEU A 96 7.50 12.74 7.63
C LEU A 96 7.13 14.06 6.93
N ARG A 97 7.75 15.17 7.33
CA ARG A 97 7.46 16.51 6.82
C ARG A 97 7.47 16.62 5.29
N LYS A 98 8.39 15.89 4.62
CA LYS A 98 8.49 15.89 3.16
C LYS A 98 7.64 14.79 2.51
N THR A 99 7.31 13.73 3.24
CA THR A 99 6.62 12.55 2.69
C THR A 99 5.11 12.69 2.76
N LEU A 100 4.56 13.10 3.92
CA LEU A 100 3.11 13.13 4.13
C LEU A 100 2.34 13.99 3.10
N PRO A 101 2.85 15.16 2.66
CA PRO A 101 2.15 15.95 1.64
C PRO A 101 2.04 15.28 0.27
N LEU A 102 2.84 14.25 0.02
CA LEU A 102 2.93 13.57 -1.28
C LEU A 102 2.12 12.27 -1.33
N VAL A 103 1.82 11.67 -0.18
CA VAL A 103 1.23 10.33 -0.13
C VAL A 103 -0.27 10.36 0.12
N SER A 104 -0.99 9.46 -0.53
CA SER A 104 -2.40 9.20 -0.28
C SER A 104 -2.63 8.17 0.81
N LEU A 105 -1.64 7.30 1.07
CA LEU A 105 -1.74 6.25 2.10
C LEU A 105 -0.37 5.87 2.63
N VAL A 106 -0.24 5.83 3.95
CA VAL A 106 0.91 5.23 4.66
C VAL A 106 0.53 3.81 5.06
N HIS A 107 1.28 2.80 4.55
CA HIS A 107 1.02 1.38 4.87
C HIS A 107 1.79 0.87 6.08
N SER A 108 2.78 1.61 6.53
CA SER A 108 3.83 1.14 7.45
C SER A 108 3.77 1.82 8.83
N LEU A 109 2.57 1.99 9.38
CA LEU A 109 2.41 2.49 10.75
C LEU A 109 2.68 1.35 11.74
N ASP A 110 3.89 1.27 12.27
CA ASP A 110 4.44 0.13 12.99
C ASP A 110 4.62 0.36 14.50
N SER A 111 4.21 1.53 15.02
CA SER A 111 4.42 1.85 16.44
C SER A 111 3.63 3.08 16.87
N LEU A 112 3.29 3.17 18.16
CA LEU A 112 2.69 4.37 18.75
C LEU A 112 3.56 5.61 18.53
N ARG A 113 4.88 5.46 18.69
CA ARG A 113 5.83 6.56 18.49
C ARG A 113 5.81 7.11 17.05
N LEU A 114 5.60 6.25 16.06
CA LEU A 114 5.44 6.71 14.66
C LEU A 114 4.06 7.35 14.47
N ALA A 115 3.01 6.77 15.06
CA ALA A 115 1.66 7.33 15.00
C ALA A 115 1.61 8.75 15.55
N GLU A 116 2.17 9.00 16.73
CA GLU A 116 2.26 10.33 17.33
C GLU A 116 3.01 11.32 16.42
N ALA A 117 4.11 10.88 15.82
CA ALA A 117 4.88 11.73 14.90
C ALA A 117 4.11 12.05 13.61
N VAL A 118 3.40 11.07 13.04
CA VAL A 118 2.51 11.25 11.88
C VAL A 118 1.39 12.23 12.22
N ALA A 119 0.72 12.04 13.35
CA ALA A 119 -0.33 12.94 13.82
C ALA A 119 0.17 14.39 13.97
N GLY A 120 1.35 14.58 14.59
CA GLY A 120 1.94 15.89 14.76
C GLY A 120 2.30 16.59 13.45
N GLU A 121 2.76 15.87 12.44
CA GLU A 121 3.01 16.47 11.12
C GLU A 121 1.70 16.68 10.32
N ALA A 122 0.74 15.78 10.42
CA ALA A 122 -0.58 15.93 9.80
C ALA A 122 -1.33 17.15 10.36
N ALA A 123 -1.25 17.39 11.68
CA ALA A 123 -1.80 18.58 12.33
C ALA A 123 -1.18 19.87 11.79
N LYS A 124 0.14 19.91 11.60
CA LYS A 124 0.83 21.07 10.99
C LYS A 124 0.40 21.32 9.54
N MET A 125 0.05 20.27 8.82
CA MET A 125 -0.49 20.35 7.46
C MET A 125 -1.95 20.78 7.42
N GLY A 126 -2.67 20.71 8.55
CA GLY A 126 -4.12 20.92 8.62
C GLY A 126 -4.93 19.84 7.90
N GLN A 127 -4.35 18.64 7.70
CA GLN A 127 -4.95 17.57 6.92
C GLN A 127 -4.64 16.21 7.54
N PRO A 128 -5.66 15.38 7.86
CA PRO A 128 -5.44 14.03 8.38
C PRO A 128 -4.73 13.13 7.37
N CYS A 129 -3.86 12.26 7.89
CA CYS A 129 -3.16 11.23 7.12
C CYS A 129 -3.95 9.92 7.13
N GLU A 130 -4.18 9.31 5.98
CA GLU A 130 -4.69 7.94 5.90
C GLU A 130 -3.55 6.95 6.14
N ALA A 131 -3.79 5.98 7.04
CA ALA A 131 -2.76 5.00 7.40
C ALA A 131 -3.35 3.61 7.65
N LEU A 132 -2.50 2.61 7.40
CA LEU A 132 -2.68 1.21 7.79
C LEU A 132 -1.68 0.87 8.89
N ILE A 133 -2.09 0.09 9.88
CA ILE A 133 -1.15 -0.49 10.84
C ILE A 133 -0.44 -1.66 10.17
N GLU A 134 0.89 -1.64 10.19
CA GLU A 134 1.71 -2.77 9.75
C GLU A 134 1.80 -3.80 10.86
N VAL A 135 1.39 -5.04 10.56
CA VAL A 135 1.41 -6.18 11.50
C VAL A 135 2.46 -7.18 11.05
N ASN A 136 3.30 -7.60 11.98
CA ASN A 136 4.22 -8.70 11.78
C ASN A 136 3.43 -10.02 11.80
N LEU A 137 3.35 -10.68 10.66
CA LEU A 137 2.61 -11.94 10.49
C LEU A 137 3.41 -13.17 10.95
N THR A 138 4.60 -12.97 11.49
CA THR A 138 5.54 -14.02 11.88
C THR A 138 5.96 -13.87 13.31
N ASP A 139 6.61 -14.90 13.85
CA ASP A 139 7.21 -14.87 15.20
C ASP A 139 8.62 -14.25 15.21
N ASP A 140 9.14 -13.81 14.06
CA ASP A 140 10.47 -13.17 13.96
C ASP A 140 10.40 -11.71 14.43
N PRO A 141 10.97 -11.37 15.59
CA PRO A 141 10.97 -10.01 16.12
C PRO A 141 11.86 -9.04 15.31
N GLY A 142 12.69 -9.55 14.41
CA GLY A 142 13.51 -8.73 13.50
C GLY A 142 12.75 -8.15 12.31
N ARG A 143 11.50 -8.59 12.09
CA ARG A 143 10.65 -8.06 11.02
C ARG A 143 9.87 -6.83 11.48
N SER A 144 9.60 -5.94 10.54
CA SER A 144 8.76 -4.75 10.78
C SER A 144 7.31 -5.13 11.10
N GLY A 145 6.62 -4.18 11.73
CA GLY A 145 5.23 -4.32 12.14
C GLY A 145 5.07 -4.63 13.63
N VAL A 146 3.92 -4.30 14.18
CA VAL A 146 3.54 -4.67 15.55
C VAL A 146 3.16 -6.16 15.61
N SER A 147 3.34 -6.78 16.76
CA SER A 147 2.79 -8.12 17.02
C SER A 147 1.25 -8.09 17.09
N PHE A 148 0.61 -9.24 16.96
CA PHE A 148 -0.84 -9.34 17.14
C PHE A 148 -1.29 -8.91 18.56
N ALA A 149 -0.44 -9.11 19.58
CA ALA A 149 -0.73 -8.67 20.95
C ALA A 149 -0.73 -7.14 21.10
N GLU A 150 0.12 -6.44 20.34
CA GLU A 150 0.23 -4.98 20.36
C GLU A 150 -0.78 -4.29 19.43
N LEU A 151 -1.41 -5.04 18.52
CA LEU A 151 -2.27 -4.49 17.48
C LEU A 151 -3.49 -3.76 18.05
N THR A 152 -4.26 -4.40 18.91
CA THR A 152 -5.51 -3.82 19.47
C THR A 152 -5.23 -2.53 20.25
N PRO A 153 -4.30 -2.49 21.23
CA PRO A 153 -3.99 -1.25 21.95
C PRO A 153 -3.53 -0.11 21.02
N LEU A 154 -2.73 -0.43 20.01
CA LEU A 154 -2.30 0.59 19.04
C LEU A 154 -3.48 1.09 18.19
N ALA A 155 -4.32 0.19 17.69
CA ALA A 155 -5.46 0.53 16.85
C ALA A 155 -6.47 1.41 17.60
N GLU A 156 -6.79 1.09 18.85
CA GLU A 156 -7.64 1.90 19.71
C GLU A 156 -7.09 3.31 19.90
N THR A 157 -5.79 3.42 20.19
CA THR A 157 -5.13 4.73 20.37
C THR A 157 -5.12 5.54 19.07
N VAL A 158 -4.82 4.90 17.93
CA VAL A 158 -4.77 5.58 16.64
C VAL A 158 -6.16 5.99 16.16
N ALA A 159 -7.19 5.16 16.39
CA ALA A 159 -8.56 5.44 15.97
C ALA A 159 -9.17 6.67 16.67
N THR A 160 -8.71 7.02 17.87
CA THR A 160 -9.16 8.23 18.60
C THR A 160 -8.43 9.51 18.16
N ASN A 161 -7.41 9.41 17.31
CA ASN A 161 -6.62 10.57 16.89
C ASN A 161 -7.26 11.26 15.67
N GLU A 162 -7.59 12.54 15.80
CA GLU A 162 -8.23 13.34 14.75
C GLU A 162 -7.35 13.55 13.50
N TRP A 163 -6.02 13.42 13.62
CA TRP A 163 -5.05 13.66 12.55
C TRP A 163 -4.60 12.38 11.84
N ILE A 164 -5.09 11.22 12.26
CA ILE A 164 -4.86 9.96 11.56
C ILE A 164 -6.20 9.31 11.25
N ARG A 165 -6.41 8.99 9.99
CA ARG A 165 -7.51 8.14 9.59
C ARG A 165 -6.99 6.71 9.48
N LEU A 166 -7.29 5.89 10.49
CA LEU A 166 -6.98 4.47 10.43
C LEU A 166 -7.95 3.78 9.47
N VAL A 167 -7.45 3.37 8.31
CA VAL A 167 -8.29 2.77 7.26
C VAL A 167 -8.18 1.25 7.18
N GLY A 168 -7.27 0.63 7.92
CA GLY A 168 -7.15 -0.83 7.94
C GLY A 168 -5.77 -1.33 8.37
N LEU A 169 -5.39 -2.51 7.87
CA LEU A 169 -4.17 -3.21 8.25
C LEU A 169 -3.31 -3.54 7.03
N MET A 170 -2.00 -3.70 7.26
CA MET A 170 -1.04 -4.18 6.27
C MET A 170 -0.22 -5.33 6.87
N GLY A 171 0.11 -6.30 6.03
CA GLY A 171 1.04 -7.36 6.39
C GLY A 171 1.83 -7.89 5.20
N MET A 172 2.92 -8.56 5.51
CA MET A 172 3.75 -9.26 4.53
C MET A 172 4.01 -10.68 5.04
N ALA A 173 3.58 -11.69 4.27
CA ALA A 173 3.85 -13.07 4.60
C ALA A 173 5.35 -13.36 4.66
N ALA A 174 5.74 -14.31 5.48
CA ALA A 174 7.08 -14.86 5.44
C ALA A 174 7.29 -15.67 4.16
N LYS A 175 8.53 -15.76 3.72
CA LYS A 175 8.89 -16.75 2.71
C LYS A 175 8.72 -18.15 3.30
N PRO A 176 8.46 -19.18 2.45
CA PRO A 176 8.25 -20.56 2.92
C PRO A 176 9.39 -21.09 3.80
N GLU A 177 10.63 -20.63 3.56
CA GLU A 177 11.80 -21.05 4.33
C GLU A 177 11.85 -20.44 5.76
N GLY A 178 10.99 -19.46 6.06
CA GLY A 178 11.00 -18.71 7.32
C GLY A 178 9.73 -18.87 8.19
N SER A 179 8.79 -19.73 7.79
CA SER A 179 7.56 -19.97 8.56
C SER A 179 7.00 -21.37 8.31
N LEU A 180 6.41 -21.96 9.34
CA LEU A 180 5.64 -23.21 9.21
C LEU A 180 4.27 -22.95 8.58
N ASP A 181 3.74 -21.73 8.71
CA ASP A 181 2.44 -21.36 8.15
C ASP A 181 2.59 -20.92 6.69
N SER A 182 1.65 -21.33 5.87
CA SER A 182 1.53 -20.84 4.48
C SER A 182 1.20 -19.35 4.45
N PRO A 183 1.52 -18.64 3.35
CA PRO A 183 1.09 -17.25 3.18
C PRO A 183 -0.42 -17.06 3.40
N ARG A 184 -1.22 -18.01 2.96
CA ARG A 184 -2.66 -17.97 3.09
C ARG A 184 -3.13 -18.01 4.55
N GLU A 185 -2.55 -18.88 5.38
CA GLU A 185 -2.85 -18.94 6.82
C GLU A 185 -2.46 -17.64 7.53
N GLN A 186 -1.29 -17.09 7.19
CA GLN A 186 -0.84 -15.81 7.72
C GLN A 186 -1.79 -14.66 7.36
N PHE A 187 -2.26 -14.61 6.11
CA PHE A 187 -3.24 -13.61 5.66
C PHE A 187 -4.61 -13.79 6.32
N GLY A 188 -5.05 -15.04 6.51
CA GLY A 188 -6.29 -15.37 7.21
C GLY A 188 -6.31 -14.83 8.63
N ARG A 189 -5.20 -15.01 9.38
CA ARG A 189 -5.07 -14.43 10.73
C ARG A 189 -5.20 -12.90 10.74
N LEU A 190 -4.61 -12.21 9.76
CA LEU A 190 -4.73 -10.75 9.70
C LEU A 190 -6.15 -10.31 9.30
N ARG A 191 -6.84 -11.05 8.42
CA ARG A 191 -8.25 -10.82 8.12
C ARG A 191 -9.11 -10.93 9.39
N GLU A 192 -8.93 -11.99 10.18
CA GLU A 192 -9.66 -12.18 11.42
C GLU A 192 -9.41 -11.02 12.41
N ALA A 193 -8.15 -10.58 12.55
CA ALA A 193 -7.82 -9.44 13.37
C ALA A 193 -8.49 -8.14 12.86
N ARG A 194 -8.51 -7.91 11.53
CA ARG A 194 -9.23 -6.79 10.93
C ARG A 194 -10.71 -6.85 11.26
N ASP A 195 -11.34 -8.01 11.17
CA ASP A 195 -12.78 -8.18 11.42
C ASP A 195 -13.11 -7.91 12.90
N GLN A 196 -12.25 -8.32 13.84
CA GLN A 196 -12.36 -7.98 15.25
C GLN A 196 -12.26 -6.47 15.53
N LEU A 197 -11.47 -5.76 14.74
CA LEU A 197 -11.26 -4.31 14.86
C LEU A 197 -12.21 -3.48 13.97
N ALA A 198 -13.20 -4.09 13.31
CA ALA A 198 -14.06 -3.44 12.32
C ALA A 198 -14.71 -2.16 12.85
N GLY A 199 -15.12 -2.12 14.11
CA GLY A 199 -15.70 -0.93 14.75
C GLY A 199 -14.75 0.27 14.82
N LEU A 200 -13.44 0.05 14.87
CA LEU A 200 -12.43 1.12 14.89
C LEU A 200 -12.23 1.76 13.51
N PHE A 201 -12.50 1.02 12.43
CA PHE A 201 -12.38 1.54 11.06
C PHE A 201 -13.66 2.22 10.56
N THR A 202 -14.81 1.94 11.15
CA THR A 202 -16.13 2.36 10.65
C THR A 202 -16.74 3.56 11.38
N ASP A 203 -16.14 4.02 12.47
CA ASP A 203 -16.69 5.16 13.20
C ASP A 203 -16.56 6.45 12.38
N SER A 204 -17.67 6.78 11.69
CA SER A 204 -17.78 7.92 10.82
C SER A 204 -17.94 9.25 11.57
N THR A 205 -18.14 9.23 12.89
CA THR A 205 -18.38 10.43 13.68
C THR A 205 -17.11 11.29 13.88
N LEU A 206 -15.93 10.69 13.73
CA LEU A 206 -14.62 11.36 13.78
C LEU A 206 -14.04 11.65 12.39
N ARG A 207 -14.84 11.50 11.34
CA ARG A 207 -14.37 11.62 9.96
C ARG A 207 -14.26 13.08 9.53
N PRO A 208 -13.05 13.68 9.46
CA PRO A 208 -12.89 14.92 8.75
C PRO A 208 -13.29 14.71 7.27
N PRO A 209 -13.84 15.73 6.61
CA PRO A 209 -14.18 15.64 5.19
C PRO A 209 -12.96 15.22 4.38
N ALA A 210 -13.19 14.38 3.36
CA ALA A 210 -12.11 14.00 2.44
C ALA A 210 -11.43 15.27 1.92
N PRO A 211 -10.08 15.33 1.91
CA PRO A 211 -9.38 16.52 1.46
C PRO A 211 -9.77 16.82 0.01
N PRO A 212 -9.99 18.09 -0.36
CA PRO A 212 -10.36 18.50 -1.71
C PRO A 212 -9.29 18.20 -2.76
N SER A 213 -8.10 17.77 -2.34
CA SER A 213 -6.94 17.48 -3.21
C SER A 213 -6.81 16.03 -3.65
N LEU A 214 -7.71 15.11 -3.24
CA LEU A 214 -7.71 13.77 -3.84
C LEU A 214 -8.08 13.90 -5.32
N PRO A 215 -7.21 13.48 -6.26
CA PRO A 215 -7.55 13.53 -7.68
C PRO A 215 -8.86 12.80 -7.92
N ALA A 216 -9.77 13.40 -8.69
CA ALA A 216 -11.04 12.82 -9.04
C ALA A 216 -10.85 11.39 -9.59
N GLY A 217 -11.49 10.39 -8.99
CA GLY A 217 -11.49 9.04 -9.57
C GLY A 217 -11.40 7.86 -8.61
N ARG A 218 -11.08 8.05 -7.34
CA ARG A 218 -11.31 7.04 -6.31
C ARG A 218 -11.78 7.72 -5.02
N PRO A 219 -12.82 7.19 -4.36
CA PRO A 219 -13.16 7.61 -3.01
C PRO A 219 -11.98 7.36 -2.07
N ALA A 220 -11.91 8.10 -0.96
CA ALA A 220 -11.02 7.81 0.16
C ALA A 220 -11.02 6.31 0.46
N HIS A 221 -9.89 5.75 0.91
CA HIS A 221 -9.79 4.33 1.23
C HIS A 221 -10.96 3.90 2.12
N ARG A 222 -11.50 2.71 1.84
CA ARG A 222 -12.64 2.19 2.58
C ARG A 222 -12.20 1.80 3.98
N PRO A 223 -13.07 1.95 5.00
CA PRO A 223 -12.80 1.34 6.30
C PRO A 223 -12.58 -0.17 6.18
N GLY A 224 -11.57 -0.69 6.88
CA GLY A 224 -11.25 -2.11 6.89
C GLY A 224 -10.40 -2.60 5.70
N GLU A 225 -9.66 -1.72 5.03
CA GLU A 225 -8.71 -2.12 3.98
C GLU A 225 -7.70 -3.16 4.49
N LEU A 226 -7.40 -4.13 3.65
CA LEU A 226 -6.33 -5.10 3.85
C LEU A 226 -5.29 -4.97 2.74
N SER A 227 -4.12 -4.45 3.10
CA SER A 227 -2.98 -4.39 2.19
C SER A 227 -2.13 -5.64 2.35
N LEU A 228 -2.40 -6.66 1.54
CA LEU A 228 -1.78 -7.98 1.57
C LEU A 228 -1.40 -8.42 0.16
N GLY A 229 -0.38 -9.25 0.07
CA GLY A 229 0.03 -9.89 -1.18
C GLY A 229 0.97 -9.03 -2.02
N MET A 230 1.97 -9.72 -2.52
CA MET A 230 3.00 -9.25 -3.43
C MET A 230 3.03 -10.16 -4.68
N SER A 231 4.03 -9.99 -5.54
CA SER A 231 4.13 -10.71 -6.82
C SER A 231 4.07 -12.25 -6.73
N GLY A 232 4.42 -12.83 -5.58
CA GLY A 232 4.46 -14.29 -5.39
C GLY A 232 3.27 -14.90 -4.64
N ASP A 233 2.43 -14.06 -4.01
CA ASP A 233 1.40 -14.52 -3.06
C ASP A 233 0.09 -13.71 -3.10
N PHE A 234 -0.07 -12.80 -4.07
CA PHE A 234 -1.24 -11.92 -4.13
C PHE A 234 -2.54 -12.65 -4.42
N GLU A 235 -2.50 -13.79 -5.13
CA GLU A 235 -3.70 -14.61 -5.35
C GLU A 235 -4.22 -15.17 -4.02
N ASP A 236 -3.33 -15.72 -3.18
CA ASP A 236 -3.69 -16.19 -1.84
C ASP A 236 -4.21 -15.05 -0.97
N ALA A 237 -3.59 -13.87 -1.07
CA ALA A 237 -4.05 -12.69 -0.37
C ALA A 237 -5.47 -12.27 -0.80
N ILE A 238 -5.79 -12.32 -2.10
CA ILE A 238 -7.14 -12.01 -2.61
C ILE A 238 -8.16 -13.02 -2.09
N LEU A 239 -7.82 -14.31 -2.07
CA LEU A 239 -8.68 -15.36 -1.52
C LEU A 239 -8.97 -15.15 -0.03
N GLU A 240 -8.03 -14.56 0.71
CA GLU A 240 -8.18 -14.19 2.13
C GLU A 240 -8.70 -12.76 2.33
N GLY A 241 -9.25 -12.11 1.31
CA GLY A 241 -9.95 -10.84 1.46
C GLY A 241 -9.09 -9.58 1.32
N SER A 242 -7.87 -9.68 0.77
CA SER A 242 -7.07 -8.49 0.46
C SER A 242 -7.84 -7.52 -0.43
N THR A 243 -7.77 -6.22 -0.10
CA THR A 243 -8.35 -5.13 -0.88
C THR A 243 -7.30 -4.29 -1.59
N ILE A 244 -6.02 -4.45 -1.20
CA ILE A 244 -4.88 -3.76 -1.81
C ILE A 244 -3.76 -4.78 -2.03
N VAL A 245 -3.39 -5.01 -3.30
CA VAL A 245 -2.24 -5.85 -3.65
C VAL A 245 -1.07 -4.99 -4.14
N ARG A 246 0.16 -5.32 -3.72
CA ARG A 246 1.38 -4.53 -4.01
C ARG A 246 2.28 -5.28 -4.97
N ILE A 247 2.16 -5.00 -6.25
CA ILE A 247 2.80 -5.77 -7.31
C ILE A 247 4.04 -5.04 -7.84
N GLY A 248 5.18 -5.72 -7.79
CA GLY A 248 6.47 -5.18 -8.24
C GLY A 248 7.17 -6.11 -9.23
N SER A 249 7.77 -7.20 -8.77
CA SER A 249 8.69 -8.01 -9.58
C SER A 249 8.12 -8.49 -10.91
N VAL A 250 6.87 -8.96 -10.92
CA VAL A 250 6.22 -9.45 -12.14
C VAL A 250 5.82 -8.32 -13.11
N LEU A 251 5.54 -7.10 -12.63
CA LEU A 251 5.32 -5.94 -13.51
C LEU A 251 6.58 -5.56 -14.29
N TRP A 252 7.74 -5.72 -13.66
CA TRP A 252 9.03 -5.32 -14.21
C TRP A 252 9.83 -6.49 -14.77
N GLU A 253 9.22 -7.63 -15.01
CA GLU A 253 9.89 -8.78 -15.60
C GLU A 253 10.39 -8.45 -17.01
N GLY A 254 11.68 -8.75 -17.28
CA GLY A 254 12.35 -8.39 -18.51
C GLY A 254 12.66 -6.89 -18.71
N LEU A 255 12.35 -6.05 -17.71
CA LEU A 255 12.53 -4.59 -17.80
C LEU A 255 13.48 -4.02 -16.74
N ARG A 256 13.91 -4.81 -15.75
CA ARG A 256 14.87 -4.36 -14.76
C ARG A 256 16.22 -4.14 -15.44
N GLU A 257 16.75 -2.92 -15.34
CA GLU A 257 18.16 -2.72 -15.52
C GLU A 257 18.85 -3.36 -14.32
N ASP A 258 19.92 -4.13 -14.54
CA ASP A 258 20.72 -4.69 -13.46
C ASP A 258 21.12 -3.53 -12.54
N ALA A 259 20.49 -3.48 -11.36
CA ALA A 259 20.87 -2.48 -10.39
C ALA A 259 22.34 -2.71 -10.06
N PRO A 260 23.20 -1.69 -10.10
CA PRO A 260 24.57 -1.82 -9.61
C PRO A 260 24.48 -2.30 -8.15
N ARG A 261 25.19 -3.39 -7.86
CA ARG A 261 25.27 -4.06 -6.55
C ARG A 261 25.81 -3.13 -5.49
#